data_c8ef68c478b1f5d5f90bdc1f66c92fad
#
_entry.id   c8ef68c478b1f5d5f90bdc1f66c92fad
#
_cell.length_a   1.000
_cell.length_b   1.000
_cell.length_c   1.000
_cell.angle_alpha   90.00
_cell.angle_beta   90.00
_cell.angle_gamma   90.00
#
_symmetry.space_group_name_H-M   'P 1'
#
loop_
_entity.id
_entity.type
_entity.pdbx_description
1 polymer ?
#
loop_
_entity_poly.entity_id
_entity_poly.type
_entity_poly.pdbx_seq_one_letter_code
_entity_poly.pdbx_strand_id
1 'polypeptide(L)'
;MDFTNLAQKYGTPLYVYDFDYMAHRYEALKSSFHARKSLVCYAVKANSNLSVLKFLAGLGAGFDCVSVGEVRRALLAGAKSYQIILSGVGKRDDELKFALENEILMINLESEAEMNRLETLAKQLGKSARISIRVNPDIDAKTHPYISTGLNENKFGVDLQTAKKMYLHAKNSPHLEPVGIHSHIGSQITDIKPVIEAAKIVANLTRELKAAQIDIKFFDVGGGIGIVYGDESEPDLYEYAQGILANLSGLDVTVVCEPGRFIVGNAGYFLTSVLYEKFNKNKRFIVVDGAMNDLIRPSLYQARHKIFALSGGNTLCECKTEQLRELKFTPCDVVGPICESGDFLAKDRNLPPLNPGDLVVIKSAGAYGFAMSSNYNTRGRAAEVAVKGGEDFLIRRRESFEDVVALEREFLG
;
A
#
# COMPACT_ATOMS: atom_id res chain seq x y z
N MET A 1 -11.51 -1.23 20.03
CA MET A 1 -12.28 -2.15 19.16
C MET A 1 -12.61 -3.42 19.91
N ASP A 2 -13.86 -3.86 19.85
CA ASP A 2 -14.29 -5.14 20.39
C ASP A 2 -14.22 -6.23 19.31
N PHE A 3 -13.06 -6.87 19.19
CA PHE A 3 -12.82 -7.91 18.18
C PHE A 3 -13.69 -9.16 18.38
N THR A 4 -14.04 -9.47 19.62
CA THR A 4 -14.91 -10.63 19.92
C THR A 4 -16.31 -10.41 19.34
N ASN A 5 -16.90 -9.25 19.57
CA ASN A 5 -18.19 -8.90 19.00
C ASN A 5 -18.14 -8.85 17.47
N LEU A 6 -17.09 -8.26 16.89
CA LEU A 6 -16.91 -8.22 15.43
C LEU A 6 -16.82 -9.63 14.81
N ALA A 7 -16.05 -10.53 15.43
CA ALA A 7 -15.93 -11.92 14.96
C ALA A 7 -17.26 -12.68 15.09
N GLN A 8 -18.03 -12.46 16.16
CA GLN A 8 -19.35 -13.06 16.32
C GLN A 8 -20.35 -12.54 15.28
N LYS A 9 -20.32 -11.24 14.98
CA LYS A 9 -21.26 -10.59 14.05
C LYS A 9 -20.97 -10.91 12.59
N TYR A 10 -19.71 -10.98 12.19
CA TYR A 10 -19.29 -11.06 10.78
C TYR A 10 -18.61 -12.39 10.42
N GLY A 11 -18.32 -13.25 11.41
CA GLY A 11 -17.58 -14.49 11.25
C GLY A 11 -16.08 -14.25 11.00
N THR A 12 -15.30 -15.34 11.03
CA THR A 12 -13.86 -15.35 10.70
C THR A 12 -13.61 -16.24 9.48
N PRO A 13 -12.47 -16.09 8.77
CA PRO A 13 -11.49 -15.03 8.90
C PRO A 13 -12.05 -13.67 8.49
N LEU A 14 -11.57 -12.58 9.11
CA LEU A 14 -12.15 -11.23 8.96
C LEU A 14 -11.06 -10.16 8.92
N TYR A 15 -11.16 -9.22 7.98
CA TYR A 15 -10.40 -7.98 8.02
C TYR A 15 -11.19 -6.88 8.70
N VAL A 16 -10.53 -6.16 9.61
CA VAL A 16 -11.12 -5.00 10.30
C VAL A 16 -10.21 -3.80 10.12
N TYR A 17 -10.78 -2.66 9.74
CA TYR A 17 -10.06 -1.42 9.50
C TYR A 17 -10.57 -0.30 10.38
N ASP A 18 -9.65 0.37 11.08
CA ASP A 18 -9.87 1.56 11.89
C ASP A 18 -9.80 2.81 11.02
N PHE A 19 -10.97 3.37 10.66
CA PHE A 19 -11.03 4.56 9.82
C PHE A 19 -10.61 5.83 10.57
N ASP A 20 -10.81 5.89 11.88
CA ASP A 20 -10.37 7.04 12.68
C ASP A 20 -8.84 7.08 12.73
N TYR A 21 -8.19 5.92 12.87
CA TYR A 21 -6.73 5.81 12.79
C TYR A 21 -6.21 6.15 11.38
N MET A 22 -6.89 5.71 10.31
CA MET A 22 -6.53 6.10 8.93
C MET A 22 -6.59 7.62 8.74
N ALA A 23 -7.66 8.27 9.22
CA ALA A 23 -7.79 9.72 9.16
C ALA A 23 -6.64 10.41 9.89
N HIS A 24 -6.34 9.96 11.10
CA HIS A 24 -5.22 10.50 11.89
C HIS A 24 -3.89 10.40 11.11
N ARG A 25 -3.59 9.25 10.50
CA ARG A 25 -2.35 9.05 9.73
C ARG A 25 -2.28 9.93 8.48
N TYR A 26 -3.39 10.05 7.76
CA TYR A 26 -3.49 10.92 6.58
C TYR A 26 -3.26 12.39 6.96
N GLU A 27 -3.97 12.89 7.97
CA GLU A 27 -3.86 14.28 8.41
C GLU A 27 -2.48 14.59 9.03
N ALA A 28 -1.88 13.66 9.76
CA ALA A 28 -0.54 13.82 10.31
C ALA A 28 0.50 14.03 9.19
N LEU A 29 0.45 13.21 8.13
CA LEU A 29 1.36 13.38 6.99
C LEU A 29 1.08 14.66 6.21
N LYS A 30 -0.18 14.96 5.93
CA LYS A 30 -0.58 16.18 5.23
C LYS A 30 -0.12 17.44 5.99
N SER A 31 -0.31 17.46 7.30
CA SER A 31 0.09 18.57 8.16
C SER A 31 1.59 18.75 8.27
N SER A 32 2.39 17.70 8.10
CA SER A 32 3.85 17.81 8.13
C SER A 32 4.41 18.70 6.99
N PHE A 33 3.66 18.84 5.89
CA PHE A 33 3.99 19.70 4.74
C PHE A 33 3.31 21.07 4.78
N HIS A 34 2.77 21.53 5.92
CA HIS A 34 1.97 22.76 6.04
C HIS A 34 2.65 24.04 5.52
N ALA A 35 3.97 24.07 5.46
CA ALA A 35 4.73 25.23 4.96
C ALA A 35 4.70 25.36 3.42
N ARG A 36 4.13 24.40 2.69
CA ARG A 36 4.11 24.39 1.23
C ARG A 36 2.84 23.71 0.68
N LYS A 37 2.44 24.09 -0.56
CA LYS A 37 1.41 23.36 -1.28
C LYS A 37 1.81 21.90 -1.40
N SER A 38 0.95 20.99 -0.95
CA SER A 38 1.18 19.56 -0.98
C SER A 38 -0.07 18.79 -1.36
N LEU A 39 0.12 17.64 -1.97
CA LEU A 39 -0.93 16.67 -2.32
C LEU A 39 -0.50 15.29 -1.83
N VAL A 40 -1.29 14.71 -0.95
CA VAL A 40 -1.11 13.32 -0.52
C VAL A 40 -1.94 12.42 -1.43
N CYS A 41 -1.28 11.67 -2.30
CA CYS A 41 -1.88 10.70 -3.22
C CYS A 41 -1.79 9.31 -2.59
N TYR A 42 -2.91 8.79 -2.09
CA TYR A 42 -2.94 7.44 -1.51
C TYR A 42 -2.61 6.37 -2.56
N ALA A 43 -1.62 5.51 -2.29
CA ALA A 43 -1.27 4.40 -3.18
C ALA A 43 -2.28 3.27 -3.06
N VAL A 44 -3.17 3.17 -4.07
CA VAL A 44 -4.34 2.28 -4.10
C VAL A 44 -3.96 0.81 -3.92
N LYS A 45 -2.82 0.41 -4.46
CA LYS A 45 -2.26 -0.96 -4.34
C LYS A 45 -2.16 -1.49 -2.91
N ALA A 46 -2.05 -0.62 -1.91
CA ALA A 46 -1.94 -1.03 -0.52
C ALA A 46 -3.27 -1.62 0.01
N ASN A 47 -4.39 -0.97 -0.30
CA ASN A 47 -5.74 -1.45 -0.04
C ASN A 47 -6.72 -0.75 -0.98
N SER A 48 -7.30 -1.49 -1.90
CA SER A 48 -8.19 -0.95 -2.95
C SER A 48 -9.67 -1.07 -2.64
N ASN A 49 -10.07 -1.37 -1.39
CA ASN A 49 -11.48 -1.42 -1.00
C ASN A 49 -12.16 -0.08 -1.29
N LEU A 50 -13.32 -0.11 -1.97
CA LEU A 50 -14.02 1.11 -2.40
C LEU A 50 -14.42 2.02 -1.23
N SER A 51 -14.76 1.47 -0.07
CA SER A 51 -15.10 2.25 1.12
C SER A 51 -13.87 2.92 1.73
N VAL A 52 -12.70 2.29 1.68
CA VAL A 52 -11.42 2.90 2.07
C VAL A 52 -11.09 4.07 1.13
N LEU A 53 -11.20 3.85 -0.19
CA LEU A 53 -10.95 4.90 -1.17
C LEU A 53 -11.94 6.07 -1.02
N LYS A 54 -13.24 5.76 -0.85
CA LYS A 54 -14.27 6.80 -0.63
C LYS A 54 -14.00 7.60 0.63
N PHE A 55 -13.59 6.94 1.71
CA PHE A 55 -13.24 7.61 2.96
C PHE A 55 -12.07 8.57 2.78
N LEU A 56 -10.98 8.12 2.15
CA LEU A 56 -9.80 8.95 1.89
C LEU A 56 -10.09 10.09 0.89
N ALA A 57 -10.89 9.83 -0.15
CA ALA A 57 -11.36 10.88 -1.06
C ALA A 57 -12.13 11.99 -0.32
N GLY A 58 -12.97 11.59 0.67
CA GLY A 58 -13.68 12.52 1.54
C GLY A 58 -12.78 13.39 2.42
N LEU A 59 -11.57 12.94 2.74
CA LEU A 59 -10.53 13.73 3.42
C LEU A 59 -9.74 14.64 2.46
N GLY A 60 -9.97 14.52 1.15
CA GLY A 60 -9.28 15.29 0.12
C GLY A 60 -8.00 14.65 -0.41
N ALA A 61 -7.80 13.35 -0.20
CA ALA A 61 -6.68 12.62 -0.78
C ALA A 61 -6.75 12.57 -2.31
N GLY A 62 -5.58 12.67 -2.96
CA GLY A 62 -5.36 12.17 -4.30
C GLY A 62 -5.10 10.67 -4.29
N PHE A 63 -4.84 10.09 -5.48
CA PHE A 63 -4.61 8.64 -5.61
C PHE A 63 -3.46 8.35 -6.57
N ASP A 64 -2.49 7.55 -6.10
CA ASP A 64 -1.50 6.88 -6.96
C ASP A 64 -2.05 5.51 -7.37
N CYS A 65 -2.26 5.33 -8.68
CA CYS A 65 -2.82 4.13 -9.28
C CYS A 65 -1.79 3.47 -10.19
N VAL A 66 -1.66 2.15 -10.12
CA VAL A 66 -0.70 1.38 -10.92
C VAL A 66 -1.35 0.53 -12.02
N SER A 67 -2.64 0.71 -12.21
CA SER A 67 -3.44 0.12 -13.32
C SER A 67 -4.69 0.94 -13.57
N VAL A 68 -5.28 0.78 -14.76
CA VAL A 68 -6.58 1.42 -15.06
C VAL A 68 -7.70 0.89 -14.15
N GLY A 69 -7.59 -0.34 -13.67
CA GLY A 69 -8.53 -0.90 -12.69
C GLY A 69 -8.53 -0.09 -11.39
N GLU A 70 -7.36 0.33 -10.91
CA GLU A 70 -7.25 1.20 -9.74
C GLU A 70 -7.75 2.63 -10.02
N VAL A 71 -7.48 3.20 -11.20
CA VAL A 71 -8.03 4.49 -11.61
C VAL A 71 -9.57 4.45 -11.60
N ARG A 72 -10.17 3.41 -12.18
CA ARG A 72 -11.64 3.21 -12.18
C ARG A 72 -12.19 3.08 -10.75
N ARG A 73 -11.50 2.37 -9.87
CA ARG A 73 -11.90 2.28 -8.45
C ARG A 73 -11.84 3.64 -7.76
N ALA A 74 -10.79 4.42 -7.98
CA ALA A 74 -10.65 5.76 -7.41
C ALA A 74 -11.78 6.69 -7.89
N LEU A 75 -12.07 6.71 -9.19
CA LEU A 75 -13.16 7.48 -9.77
C LEU A 75 -14.53 7.05 -9.21
N LEU A 76 -14.79 5.73 -9.13
CA LEU A 76 -16.03 5.19 -8.56
C LEU A 76 -16.19 5.56 -7.09
N ALA A 77 -15.09 5.66 -6.36
CA ALA A 77 -15.07 6.09 -4.97
C ALA A 77 -15.26 7.61 -4.77
N GLY A 78 -15.33 8.39 -5.85
CA GLY A 78 -15.55 9.83 -5.82
C GLY A 78 -14.28 10.68 -5.87
N ALA A 79 -13.13 10.08 -6.23
CA ALA A 79 -11.91 10.84 -6.48
C ALA A 79 -12.08 11.79 -7.67
N LYS A 80 -11.46 12.95 -7.56
CA LYS A 80 -11.42 13.91 -8.69
C LYS A 80 -10.30 13.51 -9.64
N SER A 81 -10.59 13.43 -10.94
CA SER A 81 -9.61 12.97 -11.94
C SER A 81 -8.30 13.75 -11.88
N TYR A 82 -8.36 15.06 -11.68
CA TYR A 82 -7.18 15.93 -11.55
C TYR A 82 -6.38 15.74 -10.23
N GLN A 83 -6.72 14.76 -9.40
CA GLN A 83 -5.97 14.30 -8.22
C GLN A 83 -5.53 12.84 -8.36
N ILE A 84 -5.63 12.26 -9.56
CA ILE A 84 -5.23 10.86 -9.83
C ILE A 84 -3.95 10.87 -10.66
N ILE A 85 -3.00 10.03 -10.23
CA ILE A 85 -1.73 9.77 -10.92
C ILE A 85 -1.77 8.32 -11.40
N LEU A 86 -1.31 8.08 -12.64
CA LEU A 86 -1.14 6.72 -13.17
C LEU A 86 0.35 6.38 -13.28
N SER A 87 0.78 5.44 -12.47
CA SER A 87 2.15 4.92 -12.37
C SER A 87 2.26 3.49 -12.93
N GLY A 88 3.46 2.91 -12.93
CA GLY A 88 3.73 1.52 -13.31
C GLY A 88 4.46 1.38 -14.64
N VAL A 89 5.29 0.34 -14.74
CA VAL A 89 6.25 0.11 -15.85
C VAL A 89 5.64 -0.51 -17.11
N GLY A 90 4.39 -0.94 -17.08
CA GLY A 90 3.78 -1.72 -18.17
C GLY A 90 2.38 -1.26 -18.53
N LYS A 91 2.18 0.04 -18.75
CA LYS A 91 0.88 0.60 -19.15
C LYS A 91 0.57 0.23 -20.61
N ARG A 92 -0.61 -0.36 -20.82
CA ARG A 92 -1.11 -0.72 -22.15
C ARG A 92 -1.76 0.48 -22.82
N ASP A 93 -1.97 0.37 -24.15
CA ASP A 93 -2.62 1.42 -24.95
C ASP A 93 -4.00 1.80 -24.46
N ASP A 94 -4.81 0.81 -24.08
CA ASP A 94 -6.16 1.03 -23.56
C ASP A 94 -6.12 1.76 -22.20
N GLU A 95 -5.12 1.49 -21.36
CA GLU A 95 -4.92 2.16 -20.08
C GLU A 95 -4.46 3.61 -20.26
N LEU A 96 -3.52 3.86 -21.19
CA LEU A 96 -3.05 5.20 -21.53
C LEU A 96 -4.16 6.04 -22.14
N LYS A 97 -4.97 5.48 -23.07
CA LYS A 97 -6.14 6.15 -23.66
C LYS A 97 -7.15 6.51 -22.58
N PHE A 98 -7.49 5.57 -21.69
CA PHE A 98 -8.40 5.81 -20.58
C PHE A 98 -7.93 6.97 -19.69
N ALA A 99 -6.64 7.03 -19.38
CA ALA A 99 -6.05 8.10 -18.59
C ALA A 99 -6.15 9.47 -19.29
N LEU A 100 -5.87 9.52 -20.60
CA LEU A 100 -6.00 10.73 -21.43
C LEU A 100 -7.44 11.20 -21.53
N GLU A 101 -8.39 10.30 -21.72
CA GLU A 101 -9.82 10.60 -21.84
C GLU A 101 -10.41 11.14 -20.53
N ASN A 102 -9.96 10.64 -19.39
CA ASN A 102 -10.41 11.08 -18.08
C ASN A 102 -9.62 12.28 -17.51
N GLU A 103 -8.63 12.79 -18.24
CA GLU A 103 -7.86 14.00 -17.89
C GLU A 103 -7.30 13.93 -16.46
N ILE A 104 -6.69 12.80 -16.12
CA ILE A 104 -6.05 12.61 -14.81
C ILE A 104 -4.93 13.62 -14.59
N LEU A 105 -4.46 13.77 -13.34
CA LEU A 105 -3.46 14.76 -12.98
C LEU A 105 -2.19 14.63 -13.83
N MET A 106 -1.61 13.44 -13.85
CA MET A 106 -0.43 13.14 -14.67
C MET A 106 -0.20 11.63 -14.82
N ILE A 107 0.59 11.26 -15.82
CA ILE A 107 1.06 9.89 -16.05
C ILE A 107 2.56 9.86 -15.74
N ASN A 108 2.96 9.03 -14.78
CA ASN A 108 4.36 8.79 -14.44
C ASN A 108 4.98 7.83 -15.45
N LEU A 109 5.86 8.34 -16.31
CA LEU A 109 6.54 7.58 -17.35
C LEU A 109 7.77 6.87 -16.79
N GLU A 110 7.97 5.64 -17.23
CA GLU A 110 9.06 4.77 -16.75
C GLU A 110 10.10 4.45 -17.85
N SER A 111 9.89 4.90 -19.11
CA SER A 111 10.82 4.69 -20.22
C SER A 111 10.57 5.62 -21.42
N GLU A 112 11.59 5.79 -22.29
CA GLU A 112 11.47 6.50 -23.58
C GLU A 112 10.45 5.82 -24.50
N ALA A 113 10.42 4.49 -24.52
CA ALA A 113 9.48 3.73 -25.36
C ALA A 113 8.03 4.01 -24.97
N GLU A 114 7.75 4.07 -23.66
CA GLU A 114 6.44 4.42 -23.13
C GLU A 114 6.05 5.87 -23.50
N MET A 115 6.99 6.80 -23.36
CA MET A 115 6.78 8.20 -23.75
C MET A 115 6.39 8.34 -25.23
N ASN A 116 7.13 7.69 -26.12
CA ASN A 116 6.85 7.71 -27.57
C ASN A 116 5.49 7.08 -27.90
N ARG A 117 5.13 6.04 -27.15
CA ARG A 117 3.80 5.40 -27.30
C ARG A 117 2.69 6.32 -26.85
N LEU A 118 2.83 6.94 -25.66
CA LEU A 118 1.87 7.90 -25.14
C LEU A 118 1.69 9.11 -26.06
N GLU A 119 2.80 9.67 -26.59
CA GLU A 119 2.76 10.78 -27.54
C GLU A 119 1.96 10.42 -28.81
N THR A 120 2.17 9.23 -29.35
CA THR A 120 1.43 8.71 -30.50
C THR A 120 -0.07 8.63 -30.20
N LEU A 121 -0.46 8.11 -29.04
CA LEU A 121 -1.86 8.00 -28.63
C LEU A 121 -2.50 9.36 -28.36
N ALA A 122 -1.77 10.26 -27.70
CA ALA A 122 -2.22 11.62 -27.46
C ALA A 122 -2.49 12.37 -28.78
N LYS A 123 -1.59 12.24 -29.77
CA LYS A 123 -1.78 12.77 -31.12
C LYS A 123 -3.03 12.20 -31.79
N GLN A 124 -3.25 10.89 -31.72
CA GLN A 124 -4.43 10.23 -32.30
C GLN A 124 -5.74 10.74 -31.69
N LEU A 125 -5.73 11.07 -30.40
CA LEU A 125 -6.88 11.57 -29.65
C LEU A 125 -7.02 13.10 -29.73
N GLY A 126 -6.08 13.81 -30.38
CA GLY A 126 -6.07 15.28 -30.44
C GLY A 126 -5.88 15.92 -29.05
N LYS A 127 -5.18 15.24 -28.14
CA LYS A 127 -4.93 15.69 -26.76
C LYS A 127 -3.47 15.98 -26.51
N SER A 128 -3.20 16.64 -25.39
CA SER A 128 -1.86 16.76 -24.78
C SER A 128 -1.83 15.98 -23.47
N ALA A 129 -0.85 15.09 -23.33
CA ALA A 129 -0.69 14.27 -22.14
C ALA A 129 0.12 15.02 -21.08
N ARG A 130 -0.46 15.21 -19.89
CA ARG A 130 0.30 15.68 -18.72
C ARG A 130 1.17 14.53 -18.20
N ILE A 131 2.47 14.74 -18.18
CA ILE A 131 3.44 13.72 -17.83
C ILE A 131 4.33 14.13 -16.67
N SER A 132 4.79 13.13 -15.96
CA SER A 132 5.93 13.15 -15.05
C SER A 132 6.86 12.02 -15.45
N ILE A 133 8.16 12.19 -15.27
CA ILE A 133 9.13 11.12 -15.56
C ILE A 133 9.65 10.60 -14.23
N ARG A 134 9.58 9.29 -14.04
CA ARG A 134 10.16 8.64 -12.87
C ARG A 134 11.66 8.52 -13.03
N VAL A 135 12.34 9.27 -12.20
CA VAL A 135 13.79 9.32 -12.12
C VAL A 135 14.28 8.33 -11.07
N ASN A 136 15.23 7.49 -11.43
CA ASN A 136 15.94 6.64 -10.49
C ASN A 136 17.20 7.39 -10.01
N PRO A 137 17.26 7.80 -8.73
CA PRO A 137 18.39 8.56 -8.19
C PRO A 137 19.59 7.68 -7.79
N ASP A 138 19.53 6.36 -8.00
CA ASP A 138 20.53 5.37 -7.62
C ASP A 138 20.88 5.37 -6.12
N ILE A 139 19.84 5.40 -5.30
CA ILE A 139 19.93 5.39 -3.84
C ILE A 139 19.44 4.05 -3.29
N ASP A 140 20.27 3.41 -2.44
CA ASP A 140 19.88 2.20 -1.71
C ASP A 140 19.08 2.58 -0.45
N ALA A 141 17.80 2.23 -0.45
CA ALA A 141 16.92 2.42 0.71
C ALA A 141 17.12 1.38 1.82
N LYS A 142 18.02 0.40 1.66
CA LYS A 142 18.33 -0.67 2.62
C LYS A 142 17.09 -1.43 3.11
N THR A 143 16.16 -1.69 2.20
CA THR A 143 14.92 -2.42 2.47
C THR A 143 14.99 -3.85 1.91
N HIS A 144 13.94 -4.66 2.16
CA HIS A 144 13.89 -6.03 1.62
C HIS A 144 14.06 -6.02 0.09
N PRO A 145 14.87 -6.94 -0.50
CA PRO A 145 15.22 -6.91 -1.95
C PRO A 145 14.00 -6.83 -2.88
N TYR A 146 12.89 -7.48 -2.55
CA TYR A 146 11.68 -7.47 -3.38
C TYR A 146 10.89 -6.14 -3.35
N ILE A 147 11.21 -5.22 -2.43
CA ILE A 147 10.54 -3.93 -2.28
C ILE A 147 11.50 -2.72 -2.36
N SER A 148 12.76 -2.93 -2.72
CA SER A 148 13.73 -1.90 -3.09
C SER A 148 13.54 -1.53 -4.57
N THR A 149 13.48 -0.23 -4.89
CA THR A 149 13.19 0.26 -6.25
C THR A 149 14.12 1.39 -6.70
N GLY A 150 15.07 1.79 -5.86
CA GLY A 150 15.94 2.95 -6.08
C GLY A 150 17.28 2.66 -6.74
N LEU A 151 17.61 1.41 -7.06
CA LEU A 151 18.87 1.01 -7.69
C LEU A 151 18.75 0.88 -9.20
N ASN A 152 19.83 1.14 -9.93
CA ASN A 152 19.85 1.08 -11.41
C ASN A 152 19.53 -0.30 -12.00
N GLU A 153 19.68 -1.38 -11.23
CA GLU A 153 19.35 -2.75 -11.63
C GLU A 153 17.84 -3.06 -11.59
N ASN A 154 17.05 -2.16 -11.02
CA ASN A 154 15.60 -2.35 -10.90
C ASN A 154 14.90 -1.95 -12.20
N LYS A 155 13.76 -2.61 -12.48
CA LYS A 155 12.93 -2.33 -13.66
C LYS A 155 12.26 -0.95 -13.66
N PHE A 156 12.43 -0.14 -12.63
CA PHE A 156 11.68 1.09 -12.39
C PHE A 156 12.49 2.34 -12.74
N GLY A 157 11.81 3.27 -13.43
CA GLY A 157 12.34 4.59 -13.75
C GLY A 157 13.50 4.60 -14.76
N VAL A 158 14.00 5.78 -15.01
CA VAL A 158 15.15 6.02 -15.89
C VAL A 158 16.23 6.79 -15.12
N ASP A 159 17.47 6.68 -15.58
CA ASP A 159 18.58 7.45 -15.04
C ASP A 159 18.42 8.96 -15.33
N LEU A 160 19.20 9.78 -14.60
CA LEU A 160 19.15 11.24 -14.70
C LEU A 160 19.38 11.78 -16.12
N GLN A 161 20.27 11.17 -16.91
CA GLN A 161 20.61 11.65 -18.25
C GLN A 161 19.49 11.31 -19.23
N THR A 162 18.96 10.09 -19.15
CA THR A 162 17.80 9.66 -19.93
C THR A 162 16.58 10.52 -19.61
N ALA A 163 16.31 10.78 -18.31
CA ALA A 163 15.22 11.67 -17.90
C ALA A 163 15.36 13.05 -18.53
N LYS A 164 16.55 13.64 -18.50
CA LYS A 164 16.83 14.96 -19.09
C LYS A 164 16.53 14.99 -20.60
N LYS A 165 16.93 13.94 -21.33
CA LYS A 165 16.63 13.81 -22.78
C LYS A 165 15.11 13.73 -23.00
N MET A 166 14.41 12.92 -22.21
CA MET A 166 12.95 12.77 -22.28
C MET A 166 12.23 14.09 -22.03
N TYR A 167 12.64 14.87 -21.02
CA TYR A 167 12.08 16.19 -20.75
C TYR A 167 12.32 17.20 -21.91
N LEU A 168 13.51 17.18 -22.50
CA LEU A 168 13.82 18.03 -23.66
C LEU A 168 12.99 17.65 -24.89
N HIS A 169 12.74 16.36 -25.11
CA HIS A 169 11.82 15.88 -26.14
C HIS A 169 10.40 16.38 -25.85
N ALA A 170 9.88 16.15 -24.64
CA ALA A 170 8.54 16.54 -24.24
C ALA A 170 8.28 18.04 -24.36
N LYS A 171 9.28 18.87 -24.02
CA LYS A 171 9.21 20.34 -24.21
C LYS A 171 8.88 20.76 -25.64
N ASN A 172 9.39 20.02 -26.63
CA ASN A 172 9.23 20.33 -28.05
C ASN A 172 8.02 19.62 -28.69
N SER A 173 7.33 18.76 -27.96
CA SER A 173 6.15 18.05 -28.44
C SER A 173 4.87 18.84 -28.18
N PRO A 174 3.96 18.99 -29.16
CA PRO A 174 2.65 19.57 -28.94
C PRO A 174 1.68 18.61 -28.23
N HIS A 175 2.08 17.35 -28.03
CA HIS A 175 1.23 16.29 -27.46
C HIS A 175 1.66 15.82 -26.07
N LEU A 176 2.74 16.41 -25.53
CA LEU A 176 3.25 16.11 -24.18
C LEU A 176 3.37 17.42 -23.39
N GLU A 177 2.86 17.42 -22.16
CA GLU A 177 3.01 18.52 -21.19
C GLU A 177 3.79 17.99 -19.97
N PRO A 178 5.09 18.31 -19.84
CA PRO A 178 5.89 17.88 -18.68
C PRO A 178 5.54 18.71 -17.46
N VAL A 179 4.61 18.23 -16.62
CA VAL A 179 4.10 18.94 -15.44
C VAL A 179 4.75 18.50 -14.15
N GLY A 180 5.31 17.30 -14.07
CA GLY A 180 5.86 16.73 -12.84
C GLY A 180 7.23 16.07 -13.02
N ILE A 181 7.85 15.79 -11.88
CA ILE A 181 9.02 14.92 -11.75
C ILE A 181 8.77 13.97 -10.58
N HIS A 182 9.08 12.70 -10.73
CA HIS A 182 8.77 11.65 -9.76
C HIS A 182 10.00 10.83 -9.40
N SER A 183 10.09 10.40 -8.15
CA SER A 183 11.04 9.39 -7.69
C SER A 183 10.42 8.51 -6.62
N HIS A 184 10.78 7.23 -6.61
CA HIS A 184 10.35 6.30 -5.56
C HIS A 184 11.45 5.26 -5.34
N ILE A 185 12.06 5.24 -4.15
CA ILE A 185 13.28 4.47 -3.88
C ILE A 185 13.03 3.14 -3.14
N GLY A 186 11.83 2.90 -2.64
CA GLY A 186 11.51 1.65 -1.94
C GLY A 186 10.29 1.72 -1.05
N SER A 187 10.08 0.66 -0.28
CA SER A 187 8.94 0.51 0.63
C SER A 187 9.42 0.04 2.00
N GLN A 188 8.68 0.38 3.06
CA GLN A 188 9.04 0.10 4.47
C GLN A 188 10.36 0.79 4.88
N ILE A 189 10.51 2.06 4.50
CA ILE A 189 11.68 2.88 4.82
C ILE A 189 11.47 3.49 6.21
N THR A 190 12.24 3.04 7.18
CA THR A 190 12.22 3.54 8.56
C THR A 190 13.34 4.57 8.82
N ASP A 191 14.44 4.53 8.07
CA ASP A 191 15.45 5.59 8.02
C ASP A 191 15.13 6.56 6.88
N ILE A 192 14.79 7.79 7.23
CA ILE A 192 14.37 8.83 6.26
C ILE A 192 15.53 9.43 5.45
N LYS A 193 16.79 9.23 5.85
CA LYS A 193 17.95 9.83 5.18
C LYS A 193 18.05 9.53 3.70
N PRO A 194 17.85 8.27 3.24
CA PRO A 194 17.86 7.96 1.81
C PRO A 194 16.80 8.72 1.01
N VAL A 195 15.62 8.97 1.61
CA VAL A 195 14.55 9.74 0.95
C VAL A 195 14.95 11.20 0.78
N ILE A 196 15.56 11.79 1.81
CA ILE A 196 16.04 13.18 1.77
C ILE A 196 17.17 13.34 0.74
N GLU A 197 18.07 12.35 0.64
CA GLU A 197 19.15 12.34 -0.35
C GLU A 197 18.59 12.21 -1.77
N ALA A 198 17.65 11.31 -2.01
CA ALA A 198 16.94 11.18 -3.28
C ALA A 198 16.26 12.49 -3.68
N ALA A 199 15.54 13.13 -2.75
CA ALA A 199 14.90 14.42 -2.97
C ALA A 199 15.92 15.52 -3.35
N LYS A 200 17.12 15.52 -2.76
CA LYS A 200 18.21 16.44 -3.12
C LYS A 200 18.67 16.27 -4.57
N ILE A 201 18.91 15.03 -4.99
CA ILE A 201 19.36 14.71 -6.36
C ILE A 201 18.29 15.16 -7.37
N VAL A 202 17.03 14.76 -7.14
CA VAL A 202 15.92 15.09 -8.03
C VAL A 202 15.61 16.59 -8.05
N ALA A 203 15.76 17.29 -6.92
CA ALA A 203 15.62 18.76 -6.84
C ALA A 203 16.68 19.47 -7.69
N ASN A 204 17.92 18.98 -7.75
CA ASN A 204 18.95 19.55 -8.61
C ASN A 204 18.58 19.39 -10.10
N LEU A 205 18.13 18.20 -10.51
CA LEU A 205 17.62 17.99 -11.87
C LEU A 205 16.43 18.93 -12.15
N THR A 206 15.53 19.11 -11.19
CA THR A 206 14.39 20.04 -11.35
C THR A 206 14.84 21.47 -11.60
N ARG A 207 15.90 21.95 -10.92
CA ARG A 207 16.48 23.28 -11.19
C ARG A 207 17.03 23.40 -12.60
N GLU A 208 17.75 22.38 -13.08
CA GLU A 208 18.27 22.34 -14.45
C GLU A 208 17.13 22.37 -15.48
N LEU A 209 16.06 21.62 -15.25
CA LEU A 209 14.89 21.59 -16.14
C LEU A 209 14.18 22.95 -16.17
N LYS A 210 14.00 23.60 -15.00
CA LYS A 210 13.41 24.95 -14.94
C LYS A 210 14.32 25.98 -15.61
N ALA A 211 15.64 25.90 -15.47
CA ALA A 211 16.59 26.75 -16.20
C ALA A 211 16.50 26.54 -17.71
N ALA A 212 16.18 25.31 -18.16
CA ALA A 212 15.87 24.99 -19.56
C ALA A 212 14.43 25.37 -19.96
N GLN A 213 13.72 26.17 -19.17
CA GLN A 213 12.32 26.61 -19.42
C GLN A 213 11.30 25.44 -19.52
N ILE A 214 11.46 24.40 -18.74
CA ILE A 214 10.50 23.33 -18.55
C ILE A 214 9.77 23.59 -17.23
N ASP A 215 8.48 23.85 -17.27
CA ASP A 215 7.69 24.29 -16.11
C ASP A 215 7.21 23.09 -15.28
N ILE A 216 8.12 22.53 -14.49
CA ILE A 216 7.77 21.48 -13.52
C ILE A 216 6.94 22.11 -12.38
N LYS A 217 5.69 21.67 -12.24
CA LYS A 217 4.69 22.13 -11.25
C LYS A 217 4.58 21.18 -10.05
N PHE A 218 4.85 19.89 -10.25
CA PHE A 218 4.71 18.85 -9.24
C PHE A 218 6.06 18.17 -8.98
N PHE A 219 6.44 18.11 -7.71
CA PHE A 219 7.62 17.39 -7.24
C PHE A 219 7.15 16.20 -6.41
N ASP A 220 7.18 15.00 -6.99
CA ASP A 220 6.67 13.79 -6.39
C ASP A 220 7.81 12.97 -5.79
N VAL A 221 7.77 12.84 -4.47
CA VAL A 221 8.76 12.09 -3.70
C VAL A 221 8.42 10.60 -3.57
N GLY A 222 7.31 10.18 -4.19
CA GLY A 222 6.81 8.82 -4.07
C GLY A 222 6.27 8.49 -2.68
N GLY A 223 6.22 7.20 -2.40
CA GLY A 223 5.81 6.67 -1.11
C GLY A 223 6.99 6.09 -0.34
N GLY A 224 6.71 4.98 0.35
CA GLY A 224 7.76 4.19 1.00
C GLY A 224 7.89 4.40 2.50
N ILE A 225 7.25 5.40 3.10
CA ILE A 225 7.28 5.62 4.55
C ILE A 225 6.89 4.33 5.26
N GLY A 226 7.78 3.87 6.15
CA GLY A 226 7.61 2.65 6.92
C GLY A 226 6.63 2.79 8.07
N ILE A 227 6.19 1.63 8.60
CA ILE A 227 5.36 1.51 9.79
C ILE A 227 6.01 0.55 10.79
N VAL A 228 5.55 0.56 12.01
CA VAL A 228 5.98 -0.36 13.05
C VAL A 228 5.21 -1.68 12.92
N TYR A 229 5.92 -2.77 12.62
CA TYR A 229 5.42 -4.14 12.69
C TYR A 229 5.81 -4.84 13.98
N GLY A 230 6.98 -4.54 14.50
CA GLY A 230 7.61 -5.14 15.68
C GLY A 230 8.18 -4.09 16.61
N ASP A 231 9.50 -4.01 16.67
CA ASP A 231 10.26 -3.15 17.57
C ASP A 231 10.94 -1.98 16.81
N GLU A 232 10.58 -1.75 15.55
CA GLU A 232 11.08 -0.64 14.75
C GLU A 232 10.61 0.70 15.34
N SER A 233 11.42 1.73 15.15
CA SER A 233 11.02 3.11 15.43
C SER A 233 10.16 3.65 14.30
N GLU A 234 9.15 4.42 14.63
CA GLU A 234 8.35 5.13 13.65
C GLU A 234 9.16 6.31 13.07
N PRO A 235 9.14 6.52 11.74
CA PRO A 235 9.77 7.69 11.14
C PRO A 235 9.16 9.00 11.67
N ASP A 236 10.00 9.97 11.99
CA ASP A 236 9.55 11.32 12.37
C ASP A 236 9.06 12.05 11.11
N LEU A 237 7.76 12.36 11.07
CA LEU A 237 7.13 13.03 9.92
C LEU A 237 7.57 14.48 9.76
N TYR A 238 7.90 15.15 10.85
CA TYR A 238 8.41 16.52 10.79
C TYR A 238 9.81 16.54 10.16
N GLU A 239 10.72 15.71 10.65
CA GLU A 239 12.05 15.57 10.05
C GLU A 239 11.98 15.12 8.59
N TYR A 240 11.10 14.18 8.27
CA TYR A 240 10.84 13.73 6.89
C TYR A 240 10.44 14.90 5.99
N ALA A 241 9.42 15.67 6.38
CA ALA A 241 8.92 16.76 5.58
C ALA A 241 9.94 17.90 5.48
N GLN A 242 10.56 18.32 6.60
CA GLN A 242 11.55 19.40 6.61
C GLN A 242 12.79 19.04 5.80
N GLY A 243 13.27 17.79 5.87
CA GLY A 243 14.40 17.31 5.07
C GLY A 243 14.13 17.39 3.57
N ILE A 244 12.91 17.07 3.13
CA ILE A 244 12.49 17.22 1.73
C ILE A 244 12.37 18.71 1.37
N LEU A 245 11.64 19.50 2.16
CA LEU A 245 11.35 20.91 1.88
C LEU A 245 12.62 21.77 1.81
N ALA A 246 13.63 21.49 2.64
CA ALA A 246 14.91 22.18 2.61
C ALA A 246 15.59 22.06 1.23
N ASN A 247 15.47 20.90 0.57
CA ASN A 247 16.02 20.67 -0.77
C ASN A 247 15.23 21.39 -1.88
N LEU A 248 13.99 21.83 -1.62
CA LEU A 248 13.13 22.51 -2.57
C LEU A 248 13.16 24.03 -2.46
N SER A 249 14.09 24.58 -1.67
CA SER A 249 14.27 26.05 -1.58
C SER A 249 14.51 26.66 -2.97
N GLY A 250 13.78 27.76 -3.28
CA GLY A 250 13.83 28.43 -4.58
C GLY A 250 13.08 27.74 -5.71
N LEU A 251 12.45 26.59 -5.49
CA LEU A 251 11.60 25.91 -6.46
C LEU A 251 10.12 26.18 -6.12
N ASP A 252 9.36 26.77 -7.06
CA ASP A 252 7.90 26.87 -6.93
C ASP A 252 7.27 25.60 -7.51
N VAL A 253 6.99 24.64 -6.62
CA VAL A 253 6.40 23.34 -6.94
C VAL A 253 5.42 22.91 -5.84
N THR A 254 4.41 22.15 -6.21
CA THR A 254 3.56 21.40 -5.26
C THR A 254 4.25 20.08 -4.93
N VAL A 255 4.44 19.79 -3.65
CA VAL A 255 5.00 18.51 -3.22
C VAL A 255 3.92 17.45 -3.29
N VAL A 256 4.21 16.34 -3.96
CA VAL A 256 3.36 15.15 -3.99
C VAL A 256 4.04 14.05 -3.19
N CYS A 257 3.28 13.28 -2.43
CA CYS A 257 3.73 12.05 -1.79
C CYS A 257 2.69 10.95 -1.94
N GLU A 258 3.16 9.69 -2.07
CA GLU A 258 2.35 8.52 -2.43
C GLU A 258 2.31 7.46 -1.30
N PRO A 259 1.86 7.82 -0.09
CA PRO A 259 1.80 6.87 1.02
C PRO A 259 0.72 5.82 0.75
N GLY A 260 1.08 4.55 0.92
CA GLY A 260 0.11 3.45 0.95
C GLY A 260 0.10 2.80 2.33
N ARG A 261 1.14 2.02 2.60
CA ARG A 261 1.32 1.30 3.87
C ARG A 261 1.19 2.21 5.09
N PHE A 262 1.77 3.39 5.04
CA PHE A 262 1.78 4.35 6.14
C PHE A 262 0.37 4.72 6.62
N ILE A 263 -0.58 4.86 5.71
CA ILE A 263 -1.96 5.25 6.04
C ILE A 263 -2.77 4.06 6.56
N VAL A 264 -2.73 2.93 5.86
CA VAL A 264 -3.68 1.84 6.13
C VAL A 264 -3.07 0.67 6.90
N GLY A 265 -1.74 0.53 6.94
CA GLY A 265 -1.07 -0.65 7.47
C GLY A 265 -1.45 -0.97 8.91
N ASN A 266 -1.16 -0.06 9.84
CA ASN A 266 -1.45 -0.23 11.26
C ASN A 266 -2.93 0.00 11.62
N ALA A 267 -3.71 0.57 10.70
CA ALA A 267 -5.15 0.67 10.83
C ALA A 267 -5.88 -0.66 10.64
N GLY A 268 -5.22 -1.68 10.07
CA GLY A 268 -5.86 -2.94 9.74
C GLY A 268 -5.45 -4.10 10.64
N TYR A 269 -6.44 -4.94 10.90
CA TYR A 269 -6.32 -6.17 11.69
C TYR A 269 -6.88 -7.33 10.88
N PHE A 270 -6.27 -8.51 11.03
CA PHE A 270 -6.80 -9.75 10.50
C PHE A 270 -7.15 -10.68 11.66
N LEU A 271 -8.42 -11.07 11.75
CA LEU A 271 -8.97 -11.92 12.79
C LEU A 271 -9.18 -13.33 12.25
N THR A 272 -8.78 -14.31 13.02
CA THR A 272 -8.96 -15.73 12.68
C THR A 272 -9.32 -16.52 13.93
N SER A 273 -10.14 -17.55 13.77
CA SER A 273 -10.60 -18.42 14.88
C SER A 273 -9.72 -19.67 14.97
N VAL A 274 -9.39 -20.06 16.18
CA VAL A 274 -8.71 -21.33 16.47
C VAL A 274 -9.66 -22.48 16.15
N LEU A 275 -9.18 -23.42 15.34
CA LEU A 275 -9.87 -24.67 15.04
C LEU A 275 -9.38 -25.77 16.00
N TYR A 276 -8.06 -25.93 16.09
CA TYR A 276 -7.43 -26.97 16.89
C TYR A 276 -6.05 -26.53 17.37
N GLU A 277 -5.59 -27.12 18.50
CA GLU A 277 -4.15 -27.25 18.79
C GLU A 277 -3.67 -28.63 18.37
N LYS A 278 -2.51 -28.67 17.72
CA LYS A 278 -1.89 -29.92 17.26
C LYS A 278 -0.44 -29.97 17.71
N PHE A 279 -0.03 -31.13 18.20
CA PHE A 279 1.37 -31.40 18.56
C PHE A 279 1.96 -32.45 17.60
N ASN A 280 3.12 -32.14 17.04
CA ASN A 280 3.91 -33.09 16.27
C ASN A 280 5.31 -33.19 16.93
N LYS A 281 5.51 -34.26 17.67
CA LYS A 281 6.65 -34.41 18.59
C LYS A 281 6.71 -33.21 19.56
N ASN A 282 7.75 -32.41 19.47
CA ASN A 282 7.96 -31.24 20.36
C ASN A 282 7.46 -29.92 19.78
N LYS A 283 6.86 -29.95 18.57
CA LYS A 283 6.38 -28.73 17.93
C LYS A 283 4.87 -28.57 18.12
N ARG A 284 4.47 -27.41 18.61
CA ARG A 284 3.07 -27.01 18.82
C ARG A 284 2.60 -26.16 17.65
N PHE A 285 1.43 -26.50 17.13
CA PHE A 285 0.73 -25.76 16.09
C PHE A 285 -0.63 -25.30 16.59
N ILE A 286 -0.94 -24.03 16.37
CA ILE A 286 -2.29 -23.49 16.51
C ILE A 286 -2.86 -23.42 15.10
N VAL A 287 -3.81 -24.30 14.79
CA VAL A 287 -4.48 -24.37 13.50
C VAL A 287 -5.67 -23.41 13.54
N VAL A 288 -5.73 -22.48 12.59
CA VAL A 288 -6.78 -21.44 12.52
C VAL A 288 -7.54 -21.52 11.19
N ASP A 289 -8.67 -20.84 11.10
CA ASP A 289 -9.51 -20.81 9.87
C ASP A 289 -9.00 -19.83 8.82
N GLY A 290 -8.17 -18.85 9.17
CA GLY A 290 -7.45 -17.99 8.23
C GLY A 290 -6.17 -18.63 7.71
N ALA A 291 -5.69 -18.23 6.54
CA ALA A 291 -4.56 -18.86 5.88
C ALA A 291 -3.72 -17.90 5.02
N MET A 292 -2.66 -18.45 4.39
CA MET A 292 -1.82 -17.68 3.48
C MET A 292 -2.59 -17.08 2.30
N ASN A 293 -3.70 -17.69 1.88
CA ASN A 293 -4.55 -17.12 0.83
C ASN A 293 -5.26 -15.85 1.28
N ASP A 294 -5.47 -15.65 2.57
CA ASP A 294 -6.03 -14.43 3.16
C ASP A 294 -4.94 -13.39 3.42
N LEU A 295 -3.81 -13.80 4.03
CA LEU A 295 -2.68 -12.95 4.39
C LEU A 295 -1.35 -13.60 3.96
N ILE A 296 -0.92 -13.35 2.72
CA ILE A 296 0.27 -13.98 2.11
C ILE A 296 1.60 -13.48 2.68
N ARG A 297 1.63 -12.30 3.29
CA ARG A 297 2.86 -11.60 3.66
C ARG A 297 3.83 -12.41 4.54
N PRO A 298 3.38 -13.17 5.56
CA PRO A 298 4.29 -14.02 6.33
C PRO A 298 5.01 -15.05 5.45
N SER A 299 4.31 -15.69 4.52
CA SER A 299 4.87 -16.70 3.62
C SER A 299 5.76 -16.09 2.54
N LEU A 300 5.33 -14.99 1.90
CA LEU A 300 6.02 -14.39 0.75
C LEU A 300 7.24 -13.55 1.14
N TYR A 301 7.12 -12.76 2.22
CA TYR A 301 8.15 -11.80 2.64
C TYR A 301 8.78 -12.14 3.97
N GLN A 302 8.40 -13.28 4.59
CA GLN A 302 8.76 -13.60 5.98
C GLN A 302 8.39 -12.47 6.96
N ALA A 303 7.32 -11.74 6.62
CA ALA A 303 6.87 -10.59 7.37
C ALA A 303 6.40 -11.00 8.77
N ARG A 304 6.95 -10.35 9.79
CA ARG A 304 6.61 -10.61 11.19
C ARG A 304 5.57 -9.59 11.66
N HIS A 305 4.31 -10.02 11.74
CA HIS A 305 3.24 -9.23 12.34
C HIS A 305 3.18 -9.45 13.85
N LYS A 306 2.84 -8.44 14.65
CA LYS A 306 2.46 -8.62 16.05
C LYS A 306 1.12 -9.36 16.11
N ILE A 307 1.03 -10.35 17.00
CA ILE A 307 -0.18 -11.14 17.21
C ILE A 307 -0.54 -11.17 18.70
N PHE A 308 -1.80 -11.34 18.99
CA PHE A 308 -2.31 -11.64 20.32
C PHE A 308 -3.54 -12.55 20.21
N ALA A 309 -3.85 -13.27 21.30
CA ALA A 309 -5.03 -14.11 21.36
C ALA A 309 -6.12 -13.45 22.24
N LEU A 310 -7.38 -13.81 21.95
CA LEU A 310 -8.54 -13.48 22.77
C LEU A 310 -9.24 -14.76 23.19
N SER A 311 -9.38 -14.98 24.46
CA SER A 311 -10.05 -16.14 25.05
C SER A 311 -10.95 -15.68 26.21
N GLY A 312 -12.20 -16.14 26.22
CA GLY A 312 -13.16 -15.79 27.28
C GLY A 312 -13.35 -14.28 27.48
N GLY A 313 -13.20 -13.44 26.42
CA GLY A 313 -13.28 -11.99 26.51
C GLY A 313 -11.99 -11.30 27.01
N ASN A 314 -10.96 -12.04 27.35
CA ASN A 314 -9.66 -11.52 27.82
C ASN A 314 -8.66 -11.45 26.69
N THR A 315 -7.91 -10.34 26.61
CA THR A 315 -6.78 -10.19 25.71
C THR A 315 -5.54 -10.86 26.31
N LEU A 316 -5.03 -11.87 25.63
CA LEU A 316 -3.82 -12.60 25.99
C LEU A 316 -2.69 -12.18 25.05
N CYS A 317 -1.99 -11.10 25.42
CA CYS A 317 -0.82 -10.64 24.70
C CYS A 317 0.39 -11.53 24.97
N GLU A 318 1.44 -11.48 24.13
CA GLU A 318 2.80 -11.88 24.49
C GLU A 318 3.29 -10.98 25.66
N CYS A 319 2.62 -11.02 26.80
CA CYS A 319 2.79 -10.02 27.86
C CYS A 319 3.74 -10.50 28.94
N LYS A 320 4.66 -9.61 29.32
CA LYS A 320 5.61 -9.77 30.44
C LYS A 320 4.99 -9.54 31.83
N THR A 321 3.66 -9.49 31.97
CA THR A 321 3.00 -9.18 33.25
C THR A 321 2.87 -10.42 34.14
N GLU A 322 3.04 -10.22 35.44
CA GLU A 322 3.03 -11.29 36.47
C GLU A 322 1.75 -12.13 36.51
N GLN A 323 0.62 -11.54 36.14
CA GLN A 323 -0.68 -12.25 36.05
C GLN A 323 -0.74 -13.33 34.96
N LEU A 324 0.15 -13.28 33.96
CA LEU A 324 0.22 -14.27 32.88
C LEU A 324 1.30 -15.33 33.10
N ARG A 325 2.07 -15.26 34.21
CA ARG A 325 3.05 -16.29 34.58
C ARG A 325 2.39 -17.63 34.90
N GLU A 326 1.15 -17.66 35.29
CA GLU A 326 0.37 -18.89 35.54
C GLU A 326 -0.06 -19.58 34.23
N LEU A 327 -0.20 -18.83 33.14
CA LEU A 327 -0.47 -19.39 31.81
C LEU A 327 0.86 -19.82 31.20
N LYS A 328 1.04 -21.12 30.97
CA LYS A 328 2.25 -21.68 30.32
C LYS A 328 2.31 -21.24 28.84
N PHE A 329 2.90 -20.07 28.58
CA PHE A 329 3.24 -19.65 27.22
C PHE A 329 4.29 -20.59 26.64
N THR A 330 3.98 -21.27 25.56
CA THR A 330 4.92 -22.15 24.86
C THR A 330 5.05 -21.75 23.41
N PRO A 331 6.26 -21.92 22.82
CA PRO A 331 6.48 -21.65 21.41
C PRO A 331 5.51 -22.43 20.53
N CYS A 332 4.91 -21.75 19.55
CA CYS A 332 4.01 -22.36 18.59
C CYS A 332 4.10 -21.67 17.22
N ASP A 333 3.69 -22.38 16.17
CA ASP A 333 3.39 -21.79 14.87
C ASP A 333 1.88 -21.64 14.74
N VAL A 334 1.42 -20.50 14.23
CA VAL A 334 0.03 -20.26 13.84
C VAL A 334 -0.08 -20.58 12.34
N VAL A 335 -0.85 -21.60 12.00
CA VAL A 335 -0.94 -22.16 10.64
C VAL A 335 -2.39 -22.25 10.18
N GLY A 336 -2.59 -22.07 8.87
CA GLY A 336 -3.91 -22.20 8.25
C GLY A 336 -4.19 -23.61 7.71
N PRO A 337 -5.34 -23.76 7.01
CA PRO A 337 -5.78 -25.04 6.44
C PRO A 337 -5.35 -25.25 4.98
N ILE A 338 -4.53 -24.40 4.38
CA ILE A 338 -4.04 -24.56 3.02
C ILE A 338 -3.10 -25.76 2.95
N CYS A 339 -3.26 -26.60 1.91
CA CYS A 339 -2.48 -27.82 1.71
C CYS A 339 -1.07 -27.50 1.17
N GLU A 340 -0.30 -26.70 1.93
CA GLU A 340 1.04 -26.27 1.59
C GLU A 340 1.85 -26.00 2.86
N SER A 341 3.11 -26.44 2.91
CA SER A 341 3.99 -26.22 4.06
C SER A 341 4.33 -24.74 4.30
N GLY A 342 4.12 -23.89 3.27
CA GLY A 342 4.25 -22.44 3.35
C GLY A 342 3.08 -21.74 4.05
N ASP A 343 2.02 -22.46 4.41
CA ASP A 343 0.84 -21.88 5.05
C ASP A 343 1.05 -21.64 6.53
N PHE A 344 1.62 -20.50 6.86
CA PHE A 344 1.73 -20.01 8.22
C PHE A 344 1.42 -18.51 8.28
N LEU A 345 0.76 -18.09 9.33
CA LEU A 345 0.50 -16.69 9.66
C LEU A 345 1.53 -16.14 10.63
N ALA A 346 2.11 -17.02 11.49
CA ALA A 346 3.20 -16.67 12.38
C ALA A 346 4.01 -17.91 12.77
N LYS A 347 5.32 -17.76 12.96
CA LYS A 347 6.23 -18.80 13.42
C LYS A 347 6.90 -18.40 14.72
N ASP A 348 7.19 -19.40 15.56
CA ASP A 348 7.93 -19.26 16.81
C ASP A 348 7.36 -18.16 17.73
N ARG A 349 6.04 -18.24 17.99
CA ARG A 349 5.32 -17.30 18.86
C ARG A 349 5.01 -17.92 20.20
N ASN A 350 5.20 -17.14 21.24
CA ASN A 350 4.78 -17.54 22.57
C ASN A 350 3.32 -17.17 22.80
N LEU A 351 2.43 -18.14 22.70
CA LEU A 351 1.01 -18.00 23.00
C LEU A 351 0.59 -18.96 24.10
N PRO A 352 -0.41 -18.62 24.93
CA PRO A 352 -0.98 -19.53 25.91
C PRO A 352 -1.67 -20.72 25.22
N PRO A 353 -2.07 -21.77 25.94
CA PRO A 353 -3.01 -22.77 25.44
C PRO A 353 -4.30 -22.10 24.95
N LEU A 354 -4.77 -22.47 23.76
CA LEU A 354 -5.98 -21.91 23.14
C LEU A 354 -6.98 -23.03 22.87
N ASN A 355 -8.25 -22.71 22.99
CA ASN A 355 -9.35 -23.63 22.72
C ASN A 355 -9.97 -23.33 21.34
N PRO A 356 -10.66 -24.32 20.74
CA PRO A 356 -11.50 -24.07 19.57
C PRO A 356 -12.47 -22.92 19.82
N GLY A 357 -12.51 -21.96 18.89
CA GLY A 357 -13.33 -20.74 18.99
C GLY A 357 -12.62 -19.53 19.62
N ASP A 358 -11.48 -19.70 20.28
CA ASP A 358 -10.63 -18.56 20.66
C ASP A 358 -10.15 -17.82 19.40
N LEU A 359 -9.88 -16.51 19.52
CA LEU A 359 -9.44 -15.71 18.40
C LEU A 359 -7.93 -15.44 18.43
N VAL A 360 -7.31 -15.45 17.28
CA VAL A 360 -5.98 -14.87 17.05
C VAL A 360 -6.14 -13.62 16.21
N VAL A 361 -5.63 -12.50 16.72
CA VAL A 361 -5.67 -11.20 16.05
C VAL A 361 -4.27 -10.86 15.55
N ILE A 362 -4.15 -10.61 14.25
CA ILE A 362 -2.91 -10.24 13.58
C ILE A 362 -2.97 -8.74 13.29
N LYS A 363 -2.03 -7.97 13.86
CA LYS A 363 -1.95 -6.53 13.72
C LYS A 363 -1.28 -6.11 12.42
N SER A 364 -1.45 -4.85 12.05
CA SER A 364 -0.76 -4.23 10.90
C SER A 364 -1.05 -4.93 9.56
N ALA A 365 -2.26 -5.48 9.40
CA ALA A 365 -2.71 -6.22 8.22
C ALA A 365 -3.45 -5.35 7.19
N GLY A 366 -3.54 -4.04 7.40
CA GLY A 366 -4.33 -3.15 6.55
C GLY A 366 -3.74 -2.87 5.18
N ALA A 367 -2.42 -3.04 5.02
CA ALA A 367 -1.71 -2.85 3.74
C ALA A 367 -1.19 -4.18 3.20
N TYR A 368 -1.45 -4.43 1.91
CA TYR A 368 -0.97 -5.65 1.21
C TYR A 368 -1.42 -6.95 1.90
N GLY A 369 -2.52 -6.90 2.65
CA GLY A 369 -3.24 -8.04 3.19
C GLY A 369 -4.31 -8.46 2.19
N PHE A 370 -5.55 -7.97 2.37
CA PHE A 370 -6.66 -8.31 1.46
C PHE A 370 -6.33 -8.03 -0.02
N ALA A 371 -5.60 -6.96 -0.33
CA ALA A 371 -5.22 -6.62 -1.70
C ALA A 371 -4.40 -7.71 -2.41
N MET A 372 -3.70 -8.58 -1.66
CA MET A 372 -2.92 -9.71 -2.17
C MET A 372 -3.58 -11.07 -1.89
N SER A 373 -4.81 -11.09 -1.40
CA SER A 373 -5.54 -12.33 -1.13
C SER A 373 -5.94 -13.06 -2.42
N SER A 374 -6.15 -14.35 -2.33
CA SER A 374 -6.50 -15.21 -3.47
C SER A 374 -7.56 -16.26 -3.09
N ASN A 375 -8.05 -16.98 -4.08
CA ASN A 375 -8.94 -18.12 -3.89
C ASN A 375 -8.19 -19.46 -3.89
N TYR A 376 -6.91 -19.46 -3.48
CA TYR A 376 -6.12 -20.69 -3.42
C TYR A 376 -6.84 -21.76 -2.60
N ASN A 377 -6.79 -23.02 -3.03
CA ASN A 377 -7.60 -24.17 -2.57
C ASN A 377 -9.14 -23.92 -2.65
N THR A 378 -9.59 -23.07 -3.59
CA THR A 378 -11.01 -22.71 -3.78
C THR A 378 -11.65 -22.09 -2.52
N ARG A 379 -10.86 -21.40 -1.70
CA ARG A 379 -11.35 -20.71 -0.51
C ARG A 379 -11.87 -19.32 -0.89
N GLY A 380 -13.07 -18.97 -0.42
CA GLY A 380 -13.62 -17.63 -0.56
C GLY A 380 -12.83 -16.62 0.24
N ARG A 381 -12.62 -15.41 -0.32
CA ARG A 381 -11.93 -14.32 0.40
C ARG A 381 -12.74 -13.85 1.60
N ALA A 382 -12.03 -13.40 2.63
CA ALA A 382 -12.59 -12.92 3.88
C ALA A 382 -13.54 -11.72 3.69
N ALA A 383 -14.42 -11.50 4.65
CA ALA A 383 -15.17 -10.25 4.74
C ALA A 383 -14.25 -9.10 5.20
N GLU A 384 -14.64 -7.86 4.87
CA GLU A 384 -13.96 -6.65 5.31
C GLU A 384 -14.96 -5.73 6.04
N VAL A 385 -14.56 -5.23 7.21
CA VAL A 385 -15.36 -4.36 8.08
C VAL A 385 -14.56 -3.10 8.37
N ALA A 386 -15.22 -1.95 8.34
CA ALA A 386 -14.71 -0.69 8.84
C ALA A 386 -15.27 -0.39 10.23
N VAL A 387 -14.45 0.23 11.08
CA VAL A 387 -14.89 0.81 12.37
C VAL A 387 -14.59 2.30 12.31
N LYS A 388 -15.60 3.13 12.65
CA LYS A 388 -15.49 4.60 12.68
C LYS A 388 -16.35 5.16 13.79
N GLY A 389 -15.80 5.99 14.67
CA GLY A 389 -16.53 6.59 15.78
C GLY A 389 -17.16 5.55 16.72
N GLY A 390 -16.57 4.35 16.81
CA GLY A 390 -17.09 3.24 17.61
C GLY A 390 -18.17 2.39 16.93
N GLU A 391 -18.65 2.79 15.76
CA GLU A 391 -19.62 2.02 14.95
C GLU A 391 -18.91 1.14 13.92
N ASP A 392 -19.47 -0.04 13.62
CA ASP A 392 -18.92 -0.98 12.67
C ASP A 392 -19.81 -1.11 11.41
N PHE A 393 -19.17 -1.23 10.24
CA PHE A 393 -19.83 -1.29 8.94
C PHE A 393 -19.22 -2.40 8.09
N LEU A 394 -20.06 -3.29 7.55
CA LEU A 394 -19.62 -4.24 6.53
C LEU A 394 -19.30 -3.47 5.25
N ILE A 395 -18.06 -3.53 4.77
CA ILE A 395 -17.60 -2.83 3.56
C ILE A 395 -17.26 -3.78 2.41
N ARG A 396 -17.20 -5.08 2.68
CA ARG A 396 -17.14 -6.16 1.71
C ARG A 396 -17.65 -7.44 2.36
N ARG A 397 -18.65 -8.09 1.75
CA ARG A 397 -19.12 -9.41 2.20
C ARG A 397 -18.07 -10.48 1.91
N ARG A 398 -18.09 -11.57 2.67
CA ARG A 398 -17.34 -12.78 2.41
C ARG A 398 -17.76 -13.37 1.06
N GLU A 399 -16.81 -13.89 0.29
CA GLU A 399 -17.12 -14.61 -0.93
C GLU A 399 -17.77 -15.94 -0.61
N SER A 400 -18.86 -16.26 -1.30
CA SER A 400 -19.49 -17.58 -1.31
C SER A 400 -18.81 -18.48 -2.35
N PHE A 401 -19.13 -19.76 -2.33
CA PHE A 401 -18.68 -20.70 -3.38
C PHE A 401 -19.16 -20.25 -4.77
N GLU A 402 -20.39 -19.74 -4.86
CA GLU A 402 -20.99 -19.25 -6.11
C GLU A 402 -20.21 -18.06 -6.68
N ASP A 403 -19.70 -17.16 -5.82
CA ASP A 403 -18.86 -16.06 -6.28
C ASP A 403 -17.55 -16.56 -6.89
N VAL A 404 -16.95 -17.59 -6.28
CA VAL A 404 -15.66 -18.13 -6.73
C VAL A 404 -15.78 -18.80 -8.10
N VAL A 405 -16.89 -19.50 -8.37
CA VAL A 405 -17.10 -20.24 -9.61
C VAL A 405 -17.95 -19.50 -10.64
N ALA A 406 -18.36 -18.27 -10.37
CA ALA A 406 -19.31 -17.52 -11.18
C ALA A 406 -18.92 -17.43 -12.67
N LEU A 407 -17.64 -17.19 -12.96
CA LEU A 407 -17.14 -17.02 -14.32
C LEU A 407 -16.90 -18.33 -15.08
N GLU A 408 -16.97 -19.48 -14.39
CA GLU A 408 -16.75 -20.81 -14.98
C GLU A 408 -18.06 -21.55 -15.16
N ARG A 409 -19.03 -21.30 -14.27
CA ARG A 409 -20.29 -22.02 -14.18
C ARG A 409 -21.14 -21.94 -15.45
N GLU A 410 -21.08 -20.81 -16.18
CA GLU A 410 -21.81 -20.62 -17.43
C GLU A 410 -21.37 -21.56 -18.56
N PHE A 411 -20.16 -22.17 -18.41
CA PHE A 411 -19.61 -23.13 -19.42
C PHE A 411 -19.79 -24.59 -19.06
N LEU A 412 -20.52 -24.91 -17.99
CA LEU A 412 -20.75 -26.32 -17.60
C LEU A 412 -21.93 -26.98 -18.31
N GLY A 413 -22.71 -26.27 -19.11
CA GLY A 413 -23.85 -26.78 -19.87
C GLY A 413 -25.17 -26.65 -19.13
#